data_4d98448f7594d6ca5a2f17e883c79806
#
_entry.id   4d98448f7594d6ca5a2f17e883c79806
#
_cell.length_a   1.000
_cell.length_b   1.000
_cell.length_c   1.000
_cell.angle_alpha   90.00
_cell.angle_beta   90.00
_cell.angle_gamma   90.00
#
_symmetry.space_group_name_H-M   'P 1'
#
loop_
_entity.id
_entity.type
_entity.pdbx_description
1 polymer ?
#
loop_
_entity_poly.entity_id
_entity_poly.type
_entity_poly.pdbx_seq_one_letter_code
_entity_poly.pdbx_strand_id
1 'polypeptide(L)'
;MGDGMGQPTLRTERLLLVPLDDCHFELEVELDADPEVLRYLWGRARTRDEVVGSHADRMALAGKVDGLGYWMAFGTDGGRRGSPAPEDETGAEFVGLMMLPPAHGEDQPDDPTVAELGYRLARRYWRQGLATEASRALLRHAFDTVGQSRVIAQTMAVNTGSRGVMESVGMRYVRTFHPLWDDPLPGSEAGEVEYEMTRAMWTARRGT
;
A
#
# COMPACT_ATOMS: atom_id res chain seq x y z
N MET A 1 -29.74 6.01 7.40
CA MET A 1 -28.72 6.26 6.38
C MET A 1 -27.52 6.70 7.19
N GLY A 2 -26.55 5.81 7.40
CA GLY A 2 -25.27 6.20 7.99
C GLY A 2 -24.52 6.99 6.93
N ASP A 3 -24.07 8.20 7.27
CA ASP A 3 -23.04 8.87 6.49
C ASP A 3 -21.83 7.94 6.52
N GLY A 4 -21.61 7.18 5.43
CA GLY A 4 -20.42 6.37 5.24
C GLY A 4 -19.22 7.29 5.39
N MET A 5 -18.29 6.96 6.27
CA MET A 5 -17.04 7.70 6.41
C MET A 5 -16.20 7.38 5.18
N GLY A 6 -16.34 8.17 4.14
CA GLY A 6 -15.53 8.01 2.92
C GLY A 6 -14.04 7.91 3.26
N GLN A 7 -13.24 7.43 2.34
CA GLN A 7 -11.78 7.31 2.51
C GLN A 7 -11.17 8.69 2.80
N PRO A 8 -10.52 8.90 3.97
CA PRO A 8 -10.01 10.22 4.35
C PRO A 8 -8.65 10.52 3.75
N THR A 9 -8.33 11.78 3.60
CA THR A 9 -6.94 12.24 3.43
C THR A 9 -6.18 12.02 4.75
N LEU A 10 -5.00 11.39 4.68
CA LEU A 10 -4.14 11.15 5.84
C LEU A 10 -2.87 11.99 5.72
N ARG A 11 -2.43 12.56 6.85
CA ARG A 11 -1.21 13.36 6.93
C ARG A 11 -0.17 12.69 7.80
N THR A 12 1.07 12.76 7.37
CA THR A 12 2.25 12.33 8.14
C THR A 12 3.22 13.50 8.29
N GLU A 13 4.43 13.26 8.78
CA GLU A 13 5.46 14.30 8.88
C GLU A 13 5.88 14.82 7.50
N ARG A 14 5.98 13.92 6.48
CA ARG A 14 6.55 14.25 5.17
C ARG A 14 5.60 13.94 4.00
N LEU A 15 4.44 13.33 4.26
CA LEU A 15 3.54 12.87 3.21
C LEU A 15 2.10 13.34 3.44
N LEU A 16 1.45 13.64 2.34
CA LEU A 16 0.00 13.74 2.20
C LEU A 16 -0.47 12.51 1.42
N LEU A 17 -1.37 11.72 2.01
CA LEU A 17 -2.00 10.57 1.37
C LEU A 17 -3.42 10.98 0.98
N VAL A 18 -3.65 11.20 -0.31
CA VAL A 18 -4.95 11.62 -0.87
C VAL A 18 -5.65 10.39 -1.44
N PRO A 19 -6.94 10.17 -1.17
CA PRO A 19 -7.67 9.08 -1.78
C PRO A 19 -7.49 9.04 -3.29
N LEU A 20 -7.32 7.85 -3.85
CA LEU A 20 -7.22 7.65 -5.30
C LEU A 20 -8.52 8.11 -5.98
N ASP A 21 -8.38 8.85 -7.06
CA ASP A 21 -9.45 9.38 -7.89
C ASP A 21 -9.05 9.30 -9.36
N ASP A 22 -10.01 9.42 -10.28
CA ASP A 22 -9.78 9.40 -11.73
C ASP A 22 -8.76 10.47 -12.19
N CYS A 23 -8.68 11.62 -11.51
CA CYS A 23 -7.69 12.66 -11.82
C CYS A 23 -6.23 12.19 -11.60
N HIS A 24 -6.01 11.13 -10.84
CA HIS A 24 -4.69 10.57 -10.57
C HIS A 24 -4.23 9.50 -11.58
N PHE A 25 -5.06 9.16 -12.56
CA PHE A 25 -4.77 8.07 -13.50
C PHE A 25 -3.40 8.18 -14.17
N GLU A 26 -3.01 9.40 -14.62
CA GLU A 26 -1.72 9.61 -15.27
C GLU A 26 -0.52 9.34 -14.34
N LEU A 27 -0.68 9.58 -13.03
CA LEU A 27 0.35 9.27 -12.03
C LEU A 27 0.51 7.76 -11.83
N GLU A 28 -0.57 6.99 -11.94
CA GLU A 28 -0.48 5.53 -11.94
C GLU A 28 0.23 5.01 -13.19
N VAL A 29 -0.05 5.61 -14.37
CA VAL A 29 0.64 5.27 -15.63
C VAL A 29 2.14 5.58 -15.51
N GLU A 30 2.51 6.76 -14.99
CA GLU A 30 3.92 7.13 -14.75
C GLU A 30 4.62 6.12 -13.82
N LEU A 31 3.97 5.75 -12.71
CA LEU A 31 4.52 4.83 -11.73
C LEU A 31 4.73 3.42 -12.31
N ASP A 32 3.76 2.93 -13.08
CA ASP A 32 3.77 1.59 -13.68
C ASP A 32 4.63 1.51 -14.96
N ALA A 33 5.08 2.66 -15.49
CA ALA A 33 6.04 2.71 -16.60
C ALA A 33 7.50 2.39 -16.18
N ASP A 34 7.82 2.39 -14.88
CA ASP A 34 9.15 1.99 -14.40
C ASP A 34 9.17 0.49 -14.10
N PRO A 35 9.93 -0.33 -14.88
CA PRO A 35 10.00 -1.78 -14.68
C PRO A 35 10.61 -2.17 -13.32
N GLU A 36 11.46 -1.32 -12.72
CA GLU A 36 12.02 -1.59 -11.40
C GLU A 36 10.97 -1.46 -10.28
N VAL A 37 10.01 -0.55 -10.44
CA VAL A 37 8.87 -0.42 -9.50
C VAL A 37 8.00 -1.68 -9.55
N LEU A 38 7.86 -2.28 -10.73
CA LEU A 38 7.03 -3.47 -10.97
C LEU A 38 7.82 -4.78 -10.95
N ARG A 39 9.11 -4.74 -10.62
CA ARG A 39 10.02 -5.89 -10.69
C ARG A 39 9.49 -7.15 -9.99
N TYR A 40 8.83 -6.99 -8.85
CA TYR A 40 8.28 -8.09 -8.03
C TYR A 40 6.77 -8.26 -8.17
N LEU A 41 6.15 -7.61 -9.17
CA LEU A 41 4.70 -7.67 -9.41
C LEU A 41 4.40 -8.16 -10.82
N TRP A 42 5.03 -7.54 -11.84
CA TRP A 42 4.84 -7.84 -13.25
C TRP A 42 6.14 -8.18 -13.97
N GLY A 43 7.29 -7.95 -13.35
CA GLY A 43 8.62 -8.16 -13.94
C GLY A 43 8.95 -7.23 -15.12
N ARG A 44 8.03 -6.33 -15.48
CA ARG A 44 8.15 -5.39 -16.59
C ARG A 44 7.33 -4.12 -16.35
N ALA A 45 7.60 -3.10 -17.15
CA ALA A 45 6.71 -1.96 -17.25
C ALA A 45 5.33 -2.36 -17.79
N ARG A 46 4.31 -1.63 -17.42
CA ARG A 46 2.95 -1.78 -17.94
C ARG A 46 2.64 -0.65 -18.92
N THR A 47 1.84 -0.99 -19.90
CA THR A 47 1.30 -0.01 -20.83
C THR A 47 0.13 0.76 -20.18
N ARG A 48 -0.19 1.92 -20.76
CA ARG A 48 -1.36 2.71 -20.36
C ARG A 48 -2.66 1.89 -20.36
N ASP A 49 -2.87 1.10 -21.41
CA ASP A 49 -4.09 0.28 -21.55
C ASP A 49 -4.20 -0.79 -20.45
N GLU A 50 -3.08 -1.37 -20.04
CA GLU A 50 -3.06 -2.31 -18.93
C GLU A 50 -3.34 -1.64 -17.57
N VAL A 51 -2.99 -0.36 -17.41
CA VAL A 51 -3.27 0.41 -16.18
C VAL A 51 -4.74 0.77 -16.08
N VAL A 52 -5.46 1.00 -17.22
CA VAL A 52 -6.90 1.31 -17.23
C VAL A 52 -7.71 0.28 -16.44
N GLY A 53 -7.51 -1.01 -16.72
CA GLY A 53 -8.21 -2.07 -16.00
C GLY A 53 -7.92 -2.07 -14.50
N SER A 54 -6.64 -1.96 -14.13
CA SER A 54 -6.25 -1.93 -12.71
C SER A 54 -6.76 -0.69 -11.97
N HIS A 55 -6.86 0.45 -12.63
CA HIS A 55 -7.43 1.66 -12.05
C HIS A 55 -8.92 1.43 -11.71
N ALA A 56 -9.68 0.93 -12.69
CA ALA A 56 -11.10 0.61 -12.50
C ALA A 56 -11.32 -0.41 -11.36
N ASP A 57 -10.49 -1.46 -11.29
CA ASP A 57 -10.54 -2.46 -10.23
C ASP A 57 -10.27 -1.85 -8.85
N ARG A 58 -9.27 -0.97 -8.74
CA ARG A 58 -8.95 -0.26 -7.49
C ARG A 58 -10.09 0.63 -7.04
N MET A 59 -10.70 1.39 -7.95
CA MET A 59 -11.85 2.24 -7.67
C MET A 59 -13.04 1.42 -7.18
N ALA A 60 -13.32 0.29 -7.84
CA ALA A 60 -14.39 -0.61 -7.44
C ALA A 60 -14.13 -1.28 -6.06
N LEU A 61 -12.88 -1.65 -5.79
CA LEU A 61 -12.50 -2.29 -4.53
C LEU A 61 -12.51 -1.31 -3.36
N ALA A 62 -12.09 -0.06 -3.57
CA ALA A 62 -12.13 1.01 -2.57
C ALA A 62 -13.55 1.30 -2.05
N GLY A 63 -14.58 1.06 -2.87
CA GLY A 63 -15.97 1.24 -2.47
C GLY A 63 -16.58 0.12 -1.61
N LYS A 64 -15.85 -1.00 -1.40
CA LYS A 64 -16.43 -2.18 -0.71
C LYS A 64 -16.47 -2.06 0.81
N VAL A 65 -15.53 -1.36 1.41
CA VAL A 65 -15.45 -1.15 2.87
C VAL A 65 -15.11 0.32 3.12
N ASP A 66 -15.99 1.00 3.85
CA ASP A 66 -15.81 2.41 4.19
C ASP A 66 -14.47 2.68 4.87
N GLY A 67 -13.75 3.67 4.37
CA GLY A 67 -12.45 4.08 4.89
C GLY A 67 -11.27 3.25 4.40
N LEU A 68 -11.48 2.13 3.71
CA LEU A 68 -10.41 1.36 3.06
C LEU A 68 -10.26 1.74 1.57
N GLY A 69 -9.11 1.41 0.97
CA GLY A 69 -8.87 1.63 -0.46
C GLY A 69 -7.42 1.99 -0.78
N TYR A 70 -7.25 2.97 -1.66
CA TYR A 70 -5.97 3.35 -2.25
C TYR A 70 -5.72 4.84 -2.06
N TRP A 71 -4.47 5.23 -1.82
CA TRP A 71 -4.06 6.63 -1.66
C TRP A 71 -2.88 6.95 -2.56
N MET A 72 -2.96 8.10 -3.20
CA MET A 72 -1.80 8.71 -3.83
C MET A 72 -0.99 9.45 -2.76
N ALA A 73 0.30 9.15 -2.68
CA ALA A 73 1.20 9.78 -1.73
C ALA A 73 1.93 10.95 -2.38
N PHE A 74 1.85 12.11 -1.75
CA PHE A 74 2.54 13.33 -2.17
C PHE A 74 3.48 13.83 -1.07
N GLY A 75 4.57 14.45 -1.44
CA GLY A 75 5.56 15.00 -0.54
C GLY A 75 6.09 16.34 -0.98
N THR A 76 6.63 17.13 -0.06
CA THR A 76 7.39 18.34 -0.37
C THR A 76 8.88 18.03 -0.47
N ASP A 77 9.64 18.83 -1.25
CA ASP A 77 11.09 18.70 -1.42
C ASP A 77 11.56 17.24 -1.64
N GLY A 78 10.79 16.47 -2.40
CA GLY A 78 11.03 15.05 -2.63
C GLY A 78 10.74 14.15 -1.42
N GLY A 79 9.87 14.58 -0.50
CA GLY A 79 9.55 13.83 0.73
C GLY A 79 10.74 13.69 1.66
N ARG A 80 11.70 14.59 1.62
CA ARG A 80 12.93 14.54 2.42
C ARG A 80 12.63 14.71 3.91
N ARG A 81 13.45 14.07 4.72
CA ARG A 81 13.31 14.15 6.18
C ARG A 81 13.40 15.59 6.67
N GLY A 82 12.41 16.02 7.45
CA GLY A 82 12.33 17.38 7.98
C GLY A 82 11.51 18.36 7.14
N SER A 83 11.06 17.95 5.95
CA SER A 83 10.11 18.72 5.16
C SER A 83 8.69 18.45 5.63
N PRO A 84 7.87 19.48 5.89
CA PRO A 84 6.48 19.28 6.27
C PRO A 84 5.68 18.70 5.10
N ALA A 85 4.68 17.87 5.41
CA ALA A 85 3.71 17.44 4.42
C ALA A 85 2.92 18.67 3.90
N PRO A 86 2.59 18.70 2.58
CA PRO A 86 1.79 19.76 1.99
C PRO A 86 0.40 19.84 2.63
N GLU A 87 -0.25 20.98 2.54
CA GLU A 87 -1.65 21.13 3.00
C GLU A 87 -2.63 20.45 2.06
N ASP A 88 -2.31 20.44 0.77
CA ASP A 88 -3.02 19.73 -0.30
C ASP A 88 -1.99 19.16 -1.30
N GLU A 89 -2.45 18.51 -2.36
CA GLU A 89 -1.58 17.93 -3.40
C GLU A 89 -1.07 18.97 -4.42
N THR A 90 -1.58 20.20 -4.39
CA THR A 90 -1.25 21.22 -5.36
C THR A 90 0.22 21.63 -5.26
N GLY A 91 0.98 21.38 -6.31
CA GLY A 91 2.42 21.67 -6.35
C GLY A 91 3.30 20.71 -5.55
N ALA A 92 2.72 19.68 -4.93
CA ALA A 92 3.47 18.64 -4.23
C ALA A 92 4.00 17.58 -5.21
N GLU A 93 5.15 17.00 -4.90
CA GLU A 93 5.71 15.94 -5.73
C GLU A 93 5.03 14.60 -5.48
N PHE A 94 4.63 13.90 -6.54
CA PHE A 94 4.11 12.55 -6.46
C PHE A 94 5.20 11.56 -6.02
N VAL A 95 4.92 10.83 -4.95
CA VAL A 95 5.83 9.88 -4.32
C VAL A 95 5.49 8.43 -4.68
N GLY A 96 4.20 8.09 -4.77
CA GLY A 96 3.77 6.74 -5.07
C GLY A 96 2.34 6.42 -4.66
N LEU A 97 1.98 5.14 -4.78
CA LEU A 97 0.68 4.59 -4.45
C LEU A 97 0.76 3.78 -3.15
N MET A 98 -0.10 4.09 -2.20
CA MET A 98 -0.29 3.36 -0.95
C MET A 98 -1.63 2.62 -0.98
N MET A 99 -1.68 1.43 -0.42
CA MET A 99 -2.81 0.52 -0.55
C MET A 99 -3.21 -0.03 0.82
N LEU A 100 -4.50 0.00 1.09
CA LEU A 100 -5.14 -0.64 2.24
C LEU A 100 -6.56 -1.09 1.85
N PRO A 101 -6.75 -1.84 0.76
CA PRO A 101 -8.07 -2.37 0.42
C PRO A 101 -8.46 -3.50 1.38
N PRO A 102 -9.75 -3.93 1.41
CA PRO A 102 -10.11 -5.20 2.00
C PRO A 102 -9.31 -6.34 1.33
N ALA A 103 -8.96 -7.37 2.08
CA ALA A 103 -8.30 -8.57 1.54
C ALA A 103 -9.15 -9.17 0.41
N HIS A 104 -8.54 -9.53 -0.72
CA HIS A 104 -9.26 -9.91 -1.94
C HIS A 104 -8.51 -10.92 -2.83
N GLY A 105 -7.33 -11.37 -2.43
CA GLY A 105 -6.57 -12.41 -3.15
C GLY A 105 -7.19 -13.81 -2.98
N GLU A 106 -6.96 -14.70 -3.94
CA GLU A 106 -7.51 -16.06 -3.94
C GLU A 106 -7.11 -16.88 -2.70
N ASP A 107 -5.93 -16.60 -2.15
CA ASP A 107 -5.39 -17.26 -0.96
C ASP A 107 -5.63 -16.45 0.33
N GLN A 108 -6.38 -15.34 0.23
CA GLN A 108 -6.69 -14.43 1.34
C GLN A 108 -8.10 -14.69 1.90
N PRO A 109 -8.35 -14.34 3.17
CA PRO A 109 -9.67 -14.54 3.76
C PRO A 109 -10.73 -13.62 3.11
N ASP A 110 -11.90 -14.18 2.79
CA ASP A 110 -13.08 -13.38 2.45
C ASP A 110 -13.73 -12.86 3.75
N ASP A 111 -13.09 -11.86 4.33
CA ASP A 111 -13.47 -11.24 5.61
C ASP A 111 -13.29 -9.72 5.52
N PRO A 112 -14.37 -8.93 5.55
CA PRO A 112 -14.31 -7.47 5.45
C PRO A 112 -13.59 -6.80 6.63
N THR A 113 -13.29 -7.54 7.70
CA THR A 113 -12.50 -7.06 8.84
C THR A 113 -11.00 -7.26 8.66
N VAL A 114 -10.58 -7.82 7.51
CA VAL A 114 -9.17 -8.00 7.13
C VAL A 114 -8.83 -7.09 5.97
N ALA A 115 -7.81 -6.25 6.13
CA ALA A 115 -7.28 -5.40 5.08
C ALA A 115 -5.90 -5.87 4.62
N GLU A 116 -5.52 -5.51 3.39
CA GLU A 116 -4.19 -5.77 2.85
C GLU A 116 -3.40 -4.47 2.72
N LEU A 117 -2.23 -4.42 3.36
CA LEU A 117 -1.29 -3.32 3.25
C LEU A 117 -0.36 -3.53 2.05
N GLY A 118 -0.30 -2.54 1.17
CA GLY A 118 0.64 -2.52 0.08
C GLY A 118 1.17 -1.11 -0.23
N TYR A 119 2.24 -1.06 -1.01
CA TYR A 119 2.86 0.21 -1.42
C TYR A 119 3.72 0.04 -2.67
N ARG A 120 3.71 1.05 -3.51
CA ARG A 120 4.63 1.24 -4.64
C ARG A 120 5.07 2.68 -4.67
N LEU A 121 6.38 2.92 -4.57
CA LEU A 121 6.95 4.25 -4.61
C LEU A 121 7.81 4.40 -5.86
N ALA A 122 7.79 5.60 -6.45
CA ALA A 122 8.72 5.95 -7.50
C ALA A 122 10.16 5.79 -6.99
N ARG A 123 11.03 5.26 -7.84
CA ARG A 123 12.39 4.80 -7.47
C ARG A 123 13.25 5.88 -6.79
N ARG A 124 13.07 7.15 -7.18
CA ARG A 124 13.76 8.30 -6.56
C ARG A 124 13.47 8.49 -5.07
N TYR A 125 12.40 7.88 -4.55
CA TYR A 125 11.98 7.97 -3.14
C TYR A 125 12.28 6.72 -2.31
N TRP A 126 12.92 5.71 -2.91
CA TRP A 126 13.26 4.50 -2.18
C TRP A 126 14.32 4.77 -1.10
N ARG A 127 14.32 3.92 -0.07
CA ARG A 127 15.30 3.91 1.04
C ARG A 127 15.35 5.21 1.87
N GLN A 128 14.31 6.03 1.79
CA GLN A 128 14.16 7.26 2.56
C GLN A 128 13.20 7.10 3.75
N GLY A 129 12.67 5.89 3.98
CA GLY A 129 11.72 5.59 5.07
C GLY A 129 10.28 6.01 4.79
N LEU A 130 9.96 6.53 3.59
CA LEU A 130 8.63 7.05 3.26
C LEU A 130 7.58 5.94 3.23
N ALA A 131 7.88 4.75 2.66
CA ALA A 131 6.96 3.61 2.71
C ALA A 131 6.65 3.20 4.16
N THR A 132 7.65 3.17 5.04
CA THR A 132 7.46 2.86 6.46
C THR A 132 6.60 3.91 7.17
N GLU A 133 6.81 5.19 6.87
CA GLU A 133 6.03 6.30 7.43
C GLU A 133 4.57 6.23 7.02
N ALA A 134 4.31 6.10 5.71
CA ALA A 134 2.96 5.95 5.17
C ALA A 134 2.26 4.69 5.70
N SER A 135 2.96 3.55 5.74
CA SER A 135 2.40 2.30 6.27
C SER A 135 2.00 2.41 7.73
N ARG A 136 2.76 3.15 8.57
CA ARG A 136 2.36 3.41 9.96
C ARG A 136 1.07 4.24 10.04
N ALA A 137 0.90 5.22 9.16
CA ALA A 137 -0.33 6.01 9.10
C ALA A 137 -1.53 5.15 8.68
N LEU A 138 -1.34 4.29 7.66
CA LEU A 138 -2.38 3.37 7.21
C LEU A 138 -2.75 2.32 8.27
N LEU A 139 -1.78 1.73 8.97
CA LEU A 139 -2.05 0.80 10.08
C LEU A 139 -2.83 1.48 11.21
N ARG A 140 -2.46 2.72 11.56
CA ARG A 140 -3.23 3.51 12.54
C ARG A 140 -4.65 3.73 12.06
N HIS A 141 -4.83 4.12 10.82
CA HIS A 141 -6.15 4.31 10.23
C HIS A 141 -6.96 3.00 10.24
N ALA A 142 -6.37 1.88 9.80
CA ALA A 142 -7.02 0.57 9.80
C ALA A 142 -7.55 0.17 11.19
N PHE A 143 -6.70 0.28 12.21
CA PHE A 143 -7.06 -0.20 13.54
C PHE A 143 -7.85 0.81 14.37
N ASP A 144 -7.48 2.08 14.35
CA ASP A 144 -8.04 3.08 15.25
C ASP A 144 -9.31 3.75 14.67
N THR A 145 -9.42 3.85 13.35
CA THR A 145 -10.52 4.53 12.66
C THR A 145 -11.52 3.56 12.05
N VAL A 146 -11.03 2.68 11.14
CA VAL A 146 -11.90 1.73 10.44
C VAL A 146 -12.33 0.57 11.33
N GLY A 147 -11.48 0.16 12.24
CA GLY A 147 -11.82 -0.90 13.19
C GLY A 147 -11.43 -2.31 12.74
N GLN A 148 -10.46 -2.44 11.83
CA GLN A 148 -10.03 -3.74 11.30
C GLN A 148 -9.55 -4.69 12.41
N SER A 149 -9.80 -5.98 12.24
CA SER A 149 -9.34 -7.04 13.15
C SER A 149 -7.89 -7.44 12.85
N ARG A 150 -7.51 -7.39 11.57
CA ARG A 150 -6.21 -7.83 11.05
C ARG A 150 -5.84 -7.04 9.79
N VAL A 151 -4.56 -6.77 9.64
CA VAL A 151 -3.95 -6.28 8.39
C VAL A 151 -2.90 -7.28 7.98
N ILE A 152 -2.98 -7.75 6.74
CA ILE A 152 -1.97 -8.62 6.11
C ILE A 152 -1.15 -7.84 5.11
N ALA A 153 0.00 -8.36 4.73
CA ALA A 153 0.81 -7.87 3.61
C ALA A 153 1.55 -9.03 2.98
N GLN A 154 1.56 -9.09 1.65
CA GLN A 154 2.21 -10.16 0.91
C GLN A 154 3.23 -9.59 -0.07
N THR A 155 4.30 -10.33 -0.32
CA THR A 155 5.31 -9.99 -1.33
C THR A 155 6.17 -11.20 -1.65
N MET A 156 6.85 -11.17 -2.80
CA MET A 156 7.85 -12.19 -3.13
C MET A 156 8.91 -12.29 -2.02
N ALA A 157 9.30 -13.50 -1.64
CA ALA A 157 10.27 -13.77 -0.57
C ALA A 157 11.62 -13.05 -0.80
N VAL A 158 11.99 -12.86 -2.07
CA VAL A 158 13.23 -12.17 -2.49
C VAL A 158 13.13 -10.63 -2.41
N ASN A 159 11.93 -10.06 -2.22
CA ASN A 159 11.73 -8.62 -2.08
C ASN A 159 12.09 -8.14 -0.66
N THR A 160 13.39 -8.11 -0.37
CA THR A 160 13.90 -7.69 0.95
C THR A 160 13.53 -6.26 1.32
N GLY A 161 13.32 -5.39 0.33
CA GLY A 161 12.89 -4.00 0.55
C GLY A 161 11.49 -3.93 1.16
N SER A 162 10.53 -4.64 0.58
CA SER A 162 9.16 -4.70 1.10
C SER A 162 9.11 -5.39 2.47
N ARG A 163 9.78 -6.52 2.63
CA ARG A 163 9.88 -7.23 3.92
C ARG A 163 10.44 -6.34 5.03
N GLY A 164 11.50 -5.57 4.74
CA GLY A 164 12.07 -4.62 5.68
C GLY A 164 11.10 -3.53 6.13
N VAL A 165 10.19 -3.07 5.25
CA VAL A 165 9.12 -2.14 5.63
C VAL A 165 8.11 -2.83 6.56
N MET A 166 7.63 -4.04 6.21
CA MET A 166 6.68 -4.82 7.03
C MET A 166 7.24 -5.06 8.44
N GLU A 167 8.50 -5.46 8.54
CA GLU A 167 9.19 -5.66 9.83
C GLU A 167 9.35 -4.34 10.61
N SER A 168 9.72 -3.25 9.94
CA SER A 168 9.91 -1.92 10.56
C SER A 168 8.61 -1.31 11.10
N VAL A 169 7.47 -1.66 10.53
CA VAL A 169 6.17 -1.26 11.07
C VAL A 169 5.65 -2.27 12.11
N GLY A 170 6.36 -3.39 12.29
CA GLY A 170 6.15 -4.41 13.31
C GLY A 170 5.10 -5.44 12.97
N MET A 171 4.87 -5.66 11.71
CA MET A 171 4.15 -6.85 11.25
C MET A 171 5.00 -8.10 11.54
N ARG A 172 4.34 -9.20 11.80
CA ARG A 172 4.95 -10.50 12.09
C ARG A 172 4.84 -11.40 10.86
N TYR A 173 5.93 -12.07 10.52
CA TYR A 173 5.93 -13.13 9.51
C TYR A 173 4.95 -14.25 9.91
N VAL A 174 4.16 -14.72 8.94
CA VAL A 174 3.17 -15.78 9.09
C VAL A 174 3.62 -17.04 8.37
N ARG A 175 3.83 -16.95 7.05
CA ARG A 175 4.11 -18.11 6.21
C ARG A 175 4.88 -17.73 4.95
N THR A 176 5.49 -18.73 4.34
CA THR A 176 5.87 -18.72 2.91
C THR A 176 4.93 -19.65 2.17
N PHE A 177 4.48 -19.24 0.99
CA PHE A 177 3.63 -20.05 0.14
C PHE A 177 4.06 -19.89 -1.32
N HIS A 178 3.61 -20.79 -2.19
CA HIS A 178 4.03 -20.84 -3.59
C HIS A 178 2.78 -20.78 -4.47
N PRO A 179 2.35 -19.58 -4.92
CA PRO A 179 1.29 -19.46 -5.89
C PRO A 179 1.66 -20.15 -7.20
N LEU A 180 0.66 -20.62 -7.91
CA LEU A 180 0.85 -21.09 -9.27
C LEU A 180 0.90 -19.86 -10.19
N TRP A 181 2.02 -19.66 -10.85
CA TRP A 181 2.24 -18.57 -11.80
C TRP A 181 2.19 -19.10 -13.22
N ASP A 182 1.38 -18.50 -14.08
CA ASP A 182 1.40 -18.80 -15.54
C ASP A 182 2.70 -18.29 -16.18
N ASP A 183 3.25 -17.16 -15.70
CA ASP A 183 4.52 -16.57 -16.12
C ASP A 183 5.39 -16.26 -14.90
N PRO A 184 6.21 -17.20 -14.42
CA PRO A 184 6.99 -17.03 -13.19
C PRO A 184 8.03 -15.93 -13.31
N LEU A 185 8.06 -15.01 -12.35
CA LEU A 185 9.06 -13.96 -12.27
C LEU A 185 10.39 -14.51 -11.71
N PRO A 186 11.55 -13.90 -12.07
CA PRO A 186 12.83 -14.24 -11.45
C PRO A 186 12.78 -14.12 -9.93
N GLY A 187 13.07 -15.21 -9.22
CA GLY A 187 13.01 -15.29 -7.76
C GLY A 187 11.69 -15.84 -7.22
N SER A 188 10.68 -16.11 -8.08
CA SER A 188 9.40 -16.71 -7.65
C SER A 188 9.54 -18.11 -7.09
N GLU A 189 10.63 -18.81 -7.41
CA GLU A 189 10.97 -20.12 -6.84
C GLU A 189 11.16 -20.08 -5.32
N ALA A 190 11.49 -18.91 -4.76
CA ALA A 190 11.55 -18.68 -3.31
C ALA A 190 10.15 -18.50 -2.66
N GLY A 191 9.11 -18.40 -3.48
CA GLY A 191 7.72 -18.20 -3.05
C GLY A 191 7.38 -16.76 -2.67
N GLU A 192 6.18 -16.61 -2.15
CA GLU A 192 5.64 -15.40 -1.54
C GLU A 192 5.71 -15.52 -0.01
N VAL A 193 5.83 -14.39 0.67
CA VAL A 193 5.75 -14.33 2.14
C VAL A 193 4.56 -13.50 2.57
N GLU A 194 3.88 -13.95 3.61
CA GLU A 194 2.81 -13.22 4.27
C GLU A 194 3.27 -12.73 5.63
N TYR A 195 2.98 -11.47 5.91
CA TYR A 195 3.13 -10.82 7.21
C TYR A 195 1.76 -10.35 7.70
N GLU A 196 1.60 -10.25 9.01
CA GLU A 196 0.36 -9.76 9.63
C GLU A 196 0.62 -8.77 10.76
N MET A 197 -0.37 -7.91 11.00
CA MET A 197 -0.60 -7.18 12.24
C MET A 197 -2.03 -7.47 12.69
N THR A 198 -2.20 -8.00 13.88
CA THR A 198 -3.53 -8.19 14.48
C THR A 198 -3.88 -7.01 15.39
N ARG A 199 -5.17 -6.81 15.67
CA ARG A 199 -5.63 -5.80 16.64
C ARG A 199 -4.97 -6.00 18.01
N ALA A 200 -4.81 -7.24 18.46
CA ALA A 200 -4.14 -7.54 19.74
C ALA A 200 -2.68 -7.06 19.73
N MET A 201 -1.94 -7.31 18.66
CA MET A 201 -0.56 -6.83 18.50
C MET A 201 -0.51 -5.30 18.45
N TRP A 202 -1.44 -4.66 17.73
CA TRP A 202 -1.55 -3.20 17.65
C TRP A 202 -1.80 -2.57 19.02
N THR A 203 -2.73 -3.11 19.79
CA THR A 203 -3.08 -2.60 21.13
C THR A 203 -1.92 -2.77 22.12
N ALA A 204 -1.24 -3.92 22.09
CA ALA A 204 -0.10 -4.20 22.99
C ALA A 204 1.06 -3.21 22.80
N ARG A 205 1.28 -2.71 21.60
CA ARG A 205 2.35 -1.71 21.29
C ARG A 205 2.08 -0.31 21.83
N ARG A 206 0.85 0.02 22.16
CA ARG A 206 0.46 1.35 22.66
C ARG A 206 0.45 1.42 24.19
N GLY A 207 0.56 0.26 24.85
CA GLY A 207 0.62 0.15 26.31
C GLY A 207 2.03 0.12 26.91
N THR A 208 3.05 0.24 26.04
CA THR A 208 4.47 0.36 26.41
C THR A 208 4.99 1.75 26.06
#